data_ff44e8ed39ddac73bd79f6dc4faf620a
#
_entry.id   ff44e8ed39ddac73bd79f6dc4faf620a
#
_cell.length_a   1.000
_cell.length_b   1.000
_cell.length_c   1.000
_cell.angle_alpha   90.00
_cell.angle_beta   90.00
_cell.angle_gamma   90.00
#
_symmetry.space_group_name_H-M   'P 1'
#
loop_
_entity.id
_entity.type
_entity.pdbx_description
1 polymer ?
#
loop_
_entity_poly.entity_id
_entity_poly.type
_entity_poly.pdbx_seq_one_letter_code
_entity_poly.pdbx_strand_id
1 'polypeptide(L)'
;MPFQVSPGIVVTERDLTTVVPNVATSIGAIGGSFQWGPVLERQTVTTENDLVRIFGEPKDTAGTAMVVESFHVAANYLAYTNNLIVVRNVGASARNATVGDVDAGTPSVVQNIDNYDSDIASFTD
;
A
#
# COMPACT_ATOMS: atom_id res chain seq x y z
N MET A 1 -15.33 51.66 3.79
CA MET A 1 -14.05 52.15 3.23
C MET A 1 -13.68 53.43 3.93
N PRO A 2 -12.61 53.52 4.67
CA PRO A 2 -12.13 54.77 5.18
C PRO A 2 -11.61 55.63 4.02
N PHE A 3 -12.23 56.81 3.84
CA PHE A 3 -11.73 57.78 2.89
C PHE A 3 -10.64 58.61 3.52
N GLN A 4 -9.56 58.81 2.81
CA GLN A 4 -8.58 59.80 3.19
C GLN A 4 -9.08 61.16 2.77
N VAL A 5 -9.38 62.00 3.74
CA VAL A 5 -9.97 63.35 3.55
C VAL A 5 -8.91 64.45 3.42
N SER A 6 -7.65 64.12 3.71
CA SER A 6 -6.51 65.06 3.59
C SER A 6 -5.31 64.36 2.94
N PRO A 7 -4.41 65.10 2.30
CA PRO A 7 -3.23 64.48 1.70
C PRO A 7 -2.38 63.79 2.79
N GLY A 8 -2.20 62.50 2.59
CA GLY A 8 -1.42 61.66 3.49
C GLY A 8 -1.07 60.38 2.80
N ILE A 9 -0.31 59.53 3.44
CA ILE A 9 0.10 58.21 2.94
C ILE A 9 -0.78 57.16 3.62
N VAL A 10 -1.56 56.42 2.83
CA VAL A 10 -2.28 55.22 3.33
C VAL A 10 -1.33 54.05 3.18
N VAL A 11 -0.84 53.51 4.27
CA VAL A 11 -0.05 52.28 4.30
C VAL A 11 -0.99 51.14 4.65
N THR A 12 -1.22 50.27 3.70
CA THR A 12 -1.90 48.97 3.94
C THR A 12 -0.84 47.88 3.99
N GLU A 13 -0.61 47.35 5.17
CA GLU A 13 0.23 46.18 5.35
C GLU A 13 -0.60 44.96 4.95
N ARG A 14 -0.18 44.29 3.90
CA ARG A 14 -0.76 43.00 3.51
C ARG A 14 0.26 41.95 3.90
N ASP A 15 -0.08 41.19 4.91
CA ASP A 15 0.70 40.04 5.28
C ASP A 15 0.60 39.01 4.15
N LEU A 16 1.67 38.92 3.37
CA LEU A 16 1.85 37.91 2.31
C LEU A 16 2.53 36.67 2.85
N THR A 17 2.63 36.51 4.17
CA THR A 17 2.98 35.22 4.75
C THR A 17 1.81 34.28 4.43
N THR A 18 1.78 33.88 3.19
CA THR A 18 0.96 32.79 2.76
C THR A 18 1.35 31.62 3.66
N VAL A 19 0.43 31.20 4.49
CA VAL A 19 0.51 29.88 5.08
C VAL A 19 0.75 28.96 3.90
N VAL A 20 2.00 28.55 3.71
CA VAL A 20 2.30 27.47 2.78
C VAL A 20 1.49 26.31 3.32
N PRO A 21 0.41 25.88 2.66
CA PRO A 21 -0.29 24.71 3.12
C PRO A 21 0.76 23.61 3.13
N ASN A 22 1.09 23.12 4.30
CA ASN A 22 1.95 21.97 4.45
C ASN A 22 1.17 20.79 3.89
N VAL A 23 1.15 20.69 2.59
CA VAL A 23 0.67 19.51 1.87
C VAL A 23 1.81 18.50 1.92
N ALA A 24 2.19 18.12 3.13
CA ALA A 24 2.97 16.93 3.34
C ALA A 24 2.04 15.73 3.12
N THR A 25 1.72 15.46 1.87
CA THR A 25 1.25 14.14 1.48
C THR A 25 2.46 13.20 1.56
N SER A 26 2.80 12.78 2.76
CA SER A 26 3.78 11.72 2.94
C SER A 26 3.11 10.41 2.57
N ILE A 27 3.21 10.07 1.30
CA ILE A 27 2.85 8.75 0.80
C ILE A 27 4.06 7.87 0.99
N GLY A 28 3.94 6.86 1.86
CA GLY A 28 4.96 5.83 2.00
C GLY A 28 4.69 4.66 1.07
N ALA A 29 5.72 3.89 0.79
CA ALA A 29 5.61 2.63 0.10
C ALA A 29 6.48 1.57 0.77
N ILE A 30 5.95 0.36 0.89
CA ILE A 30 6.67 -0.80 1.41
C ILE A 30 6.43 -2.02 0.51
N GLY A 31 7.51 -2.71 0.18
CA GLY A 31 7.45 -4.05 -0.39
C GLY A 31 7.92 -5.06 0.66
N GLY A 32 7.13 -6.10 0.90
CA GLY A 32 7.48 -7.07 1.92
C GLY A 32 6.66 -8.35 1.87
N SER A 33 7.01 -9.27 2.74
CA SER A 33 6.27 -10.53 2.91
C SER A 33 5.16 -10.33 3.93
N PHE A 34 3.96 -10.81 3.60
CA PHE A 34 2.79 -10.75 4.47
C PHE A 34 2.11 -12.13 4.51
N GLN A 35 1.25 -12.35 5.51
CA GLN A 35 0.60 -13.64 5.74
C GLN A 35 -0.26 -14.07 4.56
N TRP A 36 -1.09 -13.17 4.05
CA TRP A 36 -1.90 -13.36 2.85
C TRP A 36 -2.08 -12.04 2.10
N GLY A 37 -3.01 -11.97 1.18
CA GLY A 37 -3.36 -10.79 0.41
C GLY A 37 -2.89 -10.83 -1.05
N PRO A 38 -3.24 -9.82 -1.82
CA PRO A 38 -2.88 -9.71 -3.23
C PRO A 38 -1.36 -9.74 -3.42
N VAL A 39 -0.91 -10.45 -4.44
CA VAL A 39 0.51 -10.63 -4.75
C VAL A 39 0.92 -9.71 -5.88
N LEU A 40 2.00 -8.93 -5.66
CA LEU A 40 2.56 -7.97 -6.62
C LEU A 40 1.59 -6.86 -7.04
N GLU A 41 0.49 -6.70 -6.33
CA GLU A 41 -0.46 -5.61 -6.54
C GLU A 41 -0.24 -4.49 -5.54
N ARG A 42 -0.46 -3.25 -5.99
CA ARG A 42 -0.40 -2.06 -5.13
C ARG A 42 -1.69 -1.93 -4.33
N GLN A 43 -1.59 -2.06 -3.03
CA GLN A 43 -2.71 -1.85 -2.12
C GLN A 43 -2.47 -0.59 -1.29
N THR A 44 -3.45 0.32 -1.29
CA THR A 44 -3.40 1.50 -0.43
C THR A 44 -4.01 1.16 0.92
N VAL A 45 -3.26 1.40 1.97
CA VAL A 45 -3.64 1.12 3.35
C VAL A 45 -3.63 2.43 4.12
N THR A 46 -4.70 2.70 4.86
CA THR A 46 -4.87 3.94 5.61
C THR A 46 -4.74 3.76 7.11
N THR A 47 -5.03 2.57 7.60
CA THR A 47 -5.01 2.24 9.03
C THR A 47 -4.41 0.86 9.26
N GLU A 48 -3.95 0.61 10.49
CA GLU A 48 -3.48 -0.71 10.89
C GLU A 48 -4.59 -1.78 10.77
N ASN A 49 -5.84 -1.42 11.05
CA ASN A 49 -6.97 -2.33 10.87
C ASN A 49 -7.17 -2.74 9.40
N ASP A 50 -6.96 -1.81 8.46
CA ASP A 50 -6.97 -2.14 7.04
C ASP A 50 -5.81 -3.05 6.66
N LEU A 51 -4.63 -2.83 7.24
CA LEU A 51 -3.47 -3.69 7.03
C LEU A 51 -3.76 -5.13 7.48
N VAL A 52 -4.33 -5.30 8.68
CA VAL A 52 -4.73 -6.62 9.19
C VAL A 52 -5.79 -7.26 8.32
N ARG A 53 -6.79 -6.51 7.88
CA ARG A 53 -7.88 -7.02 7.05
C ARG A 53 -7.39 -7.52 5.69
N ILE A 54 -6.44 -6.81 5.07
CA ILE A 54 -5.96 -7.11 3.71
C ILE A 54 -4.84 -8.16 3.76
N PHE A 55 -3.90 -8.06 4.71
CA PHE A 55 -2.67 -8.83 4.73
C PHE A 55 -2.55 -9.82 5.88
N GLY A 56 -3.51 -9.80 6.82
CA GLY A 56 -3.56 -10.67 7.97
C GLY A 56 -2.69 -10.22 9.14
N GLU A 57 -2.95 -10.82 10.28
CA GLU A 57 -2.14 -10.61 11.48
C GLU A 57 -0.80 -11.33 11.35
N PRO A 58 0.29 -10.72 11.85
CA PRO A 58 1.57 -11.39 11.87
C PRO A 58 1.52 -12.56 12.86
N LYS A 59 1.84 -13.75 12.39
CA LYS A 59 2.00 -14.93 13.25
C LYS A 59 3.48 -15.25 13.38
N ASP A 60 3.93 -15.31 14.62
CA ASP A 60 5.28 -15.76 14.92
C ASP A 60 5.30 -17.30 14.86
N THR A 61 5.68 -17.82 13.72
CA THR A 61 5.90 -19.24 13.46
C THR A 61 7.30 -19.41 12.88
N ALA A 62 7.95 -20.50 13.13
CA ALA A 62 9.28 -20.78 12.60
C ALA A 62 9.30 -20.55 11.06
N GLY A 63 10.16 -19.65 10.60
CA GLY A 63 10.28 -19.27 9.18
C GLY A 63 9.46 -18.06 8.74
N THR A 64 8.68 -17.42 9.63
CA THR A 64 7.84 -16.25 9.29
C THR A 64 8.40 -14.91 9.81
N ALA A 65 9.64 -14.85 10.24
CA ALA A 65 10.28 -13.63 10.77
C ALA A 65 10.14 -12.43 9.81
N MET A 66 10.34 -12.62 8.52
CA MET A 66 10.18 -11.56 7.52
C MET A 66 8.74 -11.04 7.40
N VAL A 67 7.74 -11.88 7.66
CA VAL A 67 6.32 -11.49 7.68
C VAL A 67 6.04 -10.60 8.87
N VAL A 68 6.56 -10.95 10.04
CA VAL A 68 6.44 -10.19 11.28
C VAL A 68 7.12 -8.83 11.15
N GLU A 69 8.35 -8.81 10.62
CA GLU A 69 9.09 -7.57 10.40
C GLU A 69 8.37 -6.62 9.42
N SER A 70 7.94 -7.14 8.27
CA SER A 70 7.25 -6.34 7.25
C SER A 70 5.95 -5.73 7.80
N PHE A 71 5.19 -6.51 8.56
CA PHE A 71 3.97 -6.04 9.20
C PHE A 71 4.24 -4.91 10.20
N HIS A 72 5.20 -5.11 11.11
CA HIS A 72 5.51 -4.10 12.13
C HIS A 72 6.09 -2.81 11.55
N VAL A 73 6.89 -2.89 10.49
CA VAL A 73 7.38 -1.71 9.79
C VAL A 73 6.21 -0.93 9.17
N ALA A 74 5.28 -1.62 8.53
CA ALA A 74 4.09 -1.00 7.95
C ALA A 74 3.18 -0.39 9.04
N ALA A 75 2.94 -1.10 10.14
CA ALA A 75 2.12 -0.63 11.26
C ALA A 75 2.74 0.60 11.93
N ASN A 76 4.05 0.59 12.17
CA ASN A 76 4.77 1.74 12.72
C ASN A 76 4.68 2.98 11.81
N TYR A 77 4.76 2.80 10.50
CA TYR A 77 4.58 3.90 9.56
C TYR A 77 3.15 4.46 9.61
N LEU A 78 2.13 3.58 9.65
CA LEU A 78 0.73 3.98 9.74
C LEU A 78 0.36 4.66 11.07
N ALA A 79 1.16 4.50 12.12
CA ALA A 79 0.98 5.25 13.36
C ALA A 79 1.23 6.75 13.20
N TYR A 80 2.01 7.16 12.19
CA TYR A 80 2.34 8.56 11.92
C TYR A 80 1.63 9.14 10.70
N THR A 81 1.18 8.29 9.77
CA THR A 81 0.54 8.71 8.53
C THR A 81 -0.62 7.79 8.19
N ASN A 82 -1.49 8.26 7.31
CA ASN A 82 -2.68 7.53 6.87
C ASN A 82 -2.62 7.16 5.37
N ASN A 83 -1.44 7.10 4.80
CA ASN A 83 -1.30 6.78 3.37
C ASN A 83 -0.04 5.95 3.11
N LEU A 84 -0.21 4.65 3.06
CA LEU A 84 0.85 3.68 2.81
C LEU A 84 0.45 2.79 1.62
N ILE A 85 1.32 2.70 0.65
CA ILE A 85 1.21 1.74 -0.44
C ILE A 85 1.98 0.48 -0.04
N VAL A 86 1.29 -0.64 -0.01
CA VAL A 86 1.85 -1.95 0.33
C VAL A 86 1.83 -2.84 -0.89
N VAL A 87 2.95 -3.50 -1.15
CA VAL A 87 3.09 -4.53 -2.19
C VAL A 87 3.58 -5.81 -1.54
N ARG A 88 2.76 -6.85 -1.61
CA ARG A 88 3.15 -8.16 -1.09
C ARG A 88 4.08 -8.86 -2.08
N ASN A 89 5.25 -9.23 -1.60
CA ASN A 89 6.18 -10.08 -2.32
C ASN A 89 6.10 -11.52 -1.79
N VAL A 90 6.15 -12.49 -2.68
CA VAL A 90 6.10 -13.92 -2.36
C VAL A 90 7.18 -14.68 -3.14
N GLY A 91 7.60 -15.81 -2.60
CA GLY A 91 8.49 -16.71 -3.33
C GLY A 91 7.79 -17.42 -4.49
N ALA A 92 8.56 -17.95 -5.42
CA ALA A 92 8.05 -18.64 -6.60
C ALA A 92 7.17 -19.87 -6.29
N SER A 93 7.26 -20.42 -5.08
CA SER A 93 6.43 -21.55 -4.63
C SER A 93 5.17 -21.16 -3.88
N ALA A 94 4.93 -19.85 -3.68
CA ALA A 94 3.72 -19.39 -3.01
C ALA A 94 2.50 -19.54 -3.94
N ARG A 95 1.40 -19.99 -3.37
CA ARG A 95 0.19 -20.36 -4.11
C ARG A 95 -0.99 -19.59 -3.54
N ASN A 96 -1.73 -18.87 -4.39
CA ASN A 96 -3.07 -18.37 -4.06
C ASN A 96 -4.14 -19.32 -4.59
N ALA A 97 -3.90 -19.91 -5.76
CA ALA A 97 -4.73 -20.95 -6.35
C ALA A 97 -3.88 -21.90 -7.18
N THR A 98 -4.41 -23.08 -7.48
CA THR A 98 -3.83 -24.01 -8.44
C THR A 98 -4.86 -24.32 -9.50
N VAL A 99 -4.46 -24.28 -10.76
CA VAL A 99 -5.27 -24.65 -11.90
C VAL A 99 -4.69 -25.94 -12.49
N GLY A 100 -5.57 -26.88 -12.78
CA GLY A 100 -5.19 -28.17 -13.36
C GLY A 100 -5.39 -29.35 -12.42
N ASP A 101 -5.27 -30.55 -12.98
CA ASP A 101 -5.39 -31.80 -12.24
C ASP A 101 -4.09 -32.07 -11.46
N VAL A 102 -4.20 -32.16 -10.15
CA VAL A 102 -3.07 -32.45 -9.27
C VAL A 102 -2.50 -33.86 -9.49
N ASP A 103 -3.28 -34.75 -10.10
CA ASP A 103 -2.86 -36.13 -10.42
C ASP A 103 -2.17 -36.26 -11.78
N ALA A 104 -2.28 -35.26 -12.66
CA ALA A 104 -1.78 -35.34 -14.04
C ALA A 104 -0.41 -34.72 -14.27
N GLY A 105 0.28 -34.20 -13.26
CA GLY A 105 1.60 -33.60 -13.41
C GLY A 105 1.79 -32.34 -12.58
N THR A 106 2.50 -31.36 -13.09
CA THR A 106 2.77 -30.09 -12.40
C THR A 106 1.57 -29.16 -12.53
N PRO A 107 0.77 -28.96 -11.46
CA PRO A 107 -0.32 -27.99 -11.52
C PRO A 107 0.26 -26.57 -11.70
N SER A 108 -0.35 -25.79 -12.56
CA SER A 108 0.00 -24.39 -12.71
C SER A 108 -0.33 -23.62 -11.43
N VAL A 109 0.59 -22.82 -10.96
CA VAL A 109 0.47 -22.05 -9.72
C VAL A 109 0.07 -20.63 -10.05
N VAL A 110 -1.12 -20.23 -9.62
CA VAL A 110 -1.66 -18.89 -9.82
C VAL A 110 -1.32 -18.05 -8.59
N GLN A 111 -0.50 -17.03 -8.76
CA GLN A 111 -0.11 -16.09 -7.70
C GLN A 111 -0.97 -14.83 -7.69
N ASN A 112 -1.34 -14.33 -8.85
CA ASN A 112 -2.14 -13.12 -9.05
C ASN A 112 -3.02 -13.25 -10.30
N ILE A 113 -3.80 -12.21 -10.58
CA ILE A 113 -4.73 -12.21 -11.72
C ILE A 113 -3.99 -12.24 -13.07
N ASP A 114 -2.83 -11.60 -13.17
CA ASP A 114 -2.04 -11.59 -14.41
C ASP A 114 -1.53 -13.00 -14.76
N ASN A 115 -1.14 -13.79 -13.74
CA ASN A 115 -0.79 -15.20 -13.92
C ASN A 115 -2.01 -16.01 -14.35
N TYR A 116 -3.17 -15.76 -13.75
CA TYR A 116 -4.39 -16.45 -14.12
C TYR A 116 -4.75 -16.18 -15.58
N ASP A 117 -4.74 -14.94 -16.03
CA ASP A 117 -5.07 -14.56 -17.39
C ASP A 117 -4.09 -15.12 -18.42
N SER A 118 -2.79 -15.20 -18.06
CA SER A 118 -1.79 -15.82 -18.93
C SER A 118 -1.93 -17.34 -19.03
N ASP A 119 -2.31 -17.99 -17.94
CA ASP A 119 -2.46 -19.45 -17.88
C ASP A 119 -3.75 -19.91 -18.52
N ILE A 120 -4.86 -19.16 -18.36
CA ILE A 120 -6.13 -19.46 -19.03
C ILE A 120 -5.98 -19.52 -20.54
N ALA A 121 -5.13 -18.69 -21.14
CA ALA A 121 -4.88 -18.73 -22.57
C ALA A 121 -4.25 -20.06 -23.02
N SER A 122 -3.64 -20.81 -22.12
CA SER A 122 -3.05 -22.11 -22.39
C SER A 122 -4.02 -23.29 -22.21
N PHE A 123 -5.18 -23.06 -21.59
CA PHE A 123 -6.20 -24.09 -21.32
C PHE A 123 -7.38 -24.08 -22.29
N THR A 124 -7.37 -23.20 -23.30
CA THR A 124 -8.42 -23.17 -24.34
C THR A 124 -8.10 -24.11 -25.49
N ASP A 125 -8.03 -25.42 -25.23
CA ASP A 125 -8.10 -26.47 -26.26
C ASP A 125 -8.92 -27.64 -25.76
#